data_7d63f3162f97c6d73c5d87246c6ebd05
#
_entry.id   7d63f3162f97c6d73c5d87246c6ebd05
#
_cell.length_a   1.000
_cell.length_b   1.000
_cell.length_c   1.000
_cell.angle_alpha   90.00
_cell.angle_beta   90.00
_cell.angle_gamma   90.00
#
_symmetry.space_group_name_H-M   'P 1'
#
loop_
_entity.id
_entity.type
_entity.pdbx_description
1 polymer ?
#
loop_
_entity_poly.entity_id
_entity_poly.type
_entity_poly.pdbx_seq_one_letter_code
_entity_poly.pdbx_strand_id
1 'polypeptide(L)'
;MFYERWQFRHPRPEDFFAVANEVSGRDLSWYFDQVHGGTQTFDYAVQQVSSRGLRDRGFIDGDREPTFRAPIDDRGLTRTTVTVRRLGDGIFPVDVLVVFDDGETVRERWDGREPWRVFTYERAARAVRVEVDPDRVLLLDVDYANNSWTAAPRAGAAATKWMLRWMVWLQDLMLTYAFLV
;
A
#
# COMPACT_ATOMS: atom_id res chain seq x y z
N MET A 1 5.63 12.12 30.54
CA MET A 1 6.50 13.23 30.08
C MET A 1 5.74 14.49 29.67
N PHE A 2 4.81 14.48 28.67
CA PHE A 2 4.02 15.68 28.34
C PHE A 2 3.14 16.12 29.52
N TYR A 3 2.32 15.21 30.09
CA TYR A 3 1.47 15.45 31.21
C TYR A 3 2.24 15.99 32.45
N GLU A 4 3.37 15.40 32.81
CA GLU A 4 4.21 15.83 33.95
C GLU A 4 4.73 17.25 33.78
N ARG A 5 5.06 17.66 32.54
CA ARG A 5 5.59 19.01 32.24
C ARG A 5 4.51 20.07 32.20
N TRP A 6 3.30 19.69 31.73
CA TRP A 6 2.24 20.63 31.41
C TRP A 6 0.99 20.53 32.29
N GLN A 7 0.93 19.60 33.26
CA GLN A 7 -0.17 19.52 34.22
C GLN A 7 -0.39 20.87 34.91
N PHE A 8 -1.65 21.27 35.02
CA PHE A 8 -2.07 22.55 35.59
C PHE A 8 -1.57 23.81 34.86
N ARG A 9 -1.11 23.66 33.63
CA ARG A 9 -0.72 24.77 32.73
C ARG A 9 -1.64 24.78 31.52
N HIS A 10 -1.50 25.79 30.66
CA HIS A 10 -2.24 25.92 29.40
C HIS A 10 -1.28 25.69 28.22
N PRO A 11 -1.00 24.45 27.83
CA PRO A 11 -0.11 24.18 26.71
C PRO A 11 -0.75 24.62 25.39
N ARG A 12 0.10 25.07 24.47
CA ARG A 12 -0.27 25.31 23.08
C ARG A 12 0.07 24.08 22.22
N PRO A 13 -0.45 23.96 21.00
CA PRO A 13 -0.08 22.86 20.09
C PRO A 13 1.43 22.73 19.90
N GLU A 14 2.15 23.84 19.80
CA GLU A 14 3.60 23.87 19.61
C GLU A 14 4.35 23.22 20.78
N ASP A 15 3.83 23.34 22.00
CA ASP A 15 4.41 22.70 23.19
C ASP A 15 4.31 21.18 23.11
N PHE A 16 3.20 20.66 22.55
CA PHE A 16 3.04 19.24 22.29
C PHE A 16 4.01 18.77 21.20
N PHE A 17 4.13 19.52 20.11
CA PHE A 17 5.04 19.17 19.00
C PHE A 17 6.49 19.15 19.47
N ALA A 18 6.89 20.11 20.30
CA ALA A 18 8.24 20.15 20.89
C ALA A 18 8.53 18.90 21.72
N VAL A 19 7.59 18.49 22.56
CA VAL A 19 7.74 17.28 23.39
C VAL A 19 7.75 16.02 22.50
N ALA A 20 6.94 15.96 21.44
CA ALA A 20 6.93 14.83 20.50
C ALA A 20 8.27 14.70 19.77
N ASN A 21 8.85 15.80 19.30
CA ASN A 21 10.18 15.83 18.70
C ASN A 21 11.26 15.39 19.68
N GLU A 22 11.22 15.89 20.91
CA GLU A 22 12.17 15.53 21.97
C GLU A 22 12.12 14.03 22.30
N VAL A 23 10.91 13.48 22.48
CA VAL A 23 10.73 12.07 22.87
C VAL A 23 11.06 11.11 21.73
N SER A 24 10.70 11.47 20.49
CA SER A 24 10.98 10.64 19.32
C SER A 24 12.45 10.72 18.85
N GLY A 25 13.19 11.76 19.27
CA GLY A 25 14.52 12.07 18.79
C GLY A 25 14.54 12.43 17.29
N ARG A 26 13.40 12.84 16.74
CA ARG A 26 13.22 13.15 15.32
C ARG A 26 12.55 14.51 15.15
N ASP A 27 12.85 15.19 14.05
CA ASP A 27 12.06 16.35 13.63
C ASP A 27 10.80 15.87 12.91
N LEU A 28 9.65 16.04 13.56
CA LEU A 28 8.33 15.72 13.04
C LEU A 28 7.56 16.96 12.57
N SER A 29 8.24 18.13 12.47
CA SER A 29 7.61 19.40 12.08
C SER A 29 6.90 19.27 10.73
N TRP A 30 7.53 18.61 9.76
CA TRP A 30 6.96 18.34 8.44
C TRP A 30 5.61 17.59 8.49
N TYR A 31 5.42 16.76 9.51
CA TYR A 31 4.17 16.02 9.71
C TYR A 31 3.11 16.91 10.36
N PHE A 32 3.50 17.62 11.44
CA PHE A 32 2.59 18.51 12.15
C PHE A 32 2.11 19.68 11.28
N ASP A 33 2.95 20.20 10.40
CA ASP A 33 2.59 21.24 9.45
C ASP A 33 1.48 20.79 8.51
N GLN A 34 1.50 19.52 8.08
CA GLN A 34 0.46 18.96 7.22
C GLN A 34 -0.83 18.63 7.99
N VAL A 35 -0.71 18.03 9.18
CA VAL A 35 -1.86 17.47 9.91
C VAL A 35 -2.59 18.53 10.73
N HIS A 36 -1.83 19.47 11.32
CA HIS A 36 -2.38 20.52 12.18
C HIS A 36 -2.48 21.87 11.46
N GLY A 37 -1.45 22.23 10.68
CA GLY A 37 -1.38 23.52 10.00
C GLY A 37 -2.07 23.55 8.63
N GLY A 38 -2.40 22.40 8.07
CA GLY A 38 -2.94 22.26 6.72
C GLY A 38 -4.26 21.49 6.64
N THR A 39 -4.71 21.27 5.42
CA THR A 39 -5.93 20.52 5.09
C THR A 39 -5.62 19.31 4.19
N GLN A 40 -4.37 18.84 4.23
CA GLN A 40 -3.90 17.78 3.36
C GLN A 40 -4.63 16.47 3.62
N THR A 41 -4.99 15.81 2.53
CA THR A 41 -5.57 14.47 2.54
C THR A 41 -4.48 13.45 2.22
N PHE A 42 -4.40 12.41 3.01
CA PHE A 42 -3.50 11.28 2.75
C PHE A 42 -4.31 10.16 2.09
N ASP A 43 -3.86 9.71 0.94
CA ASP A 43 -4.48 8.62 0.18
C ASP A 43 -3.41 8.00 -0.73
N TYR A 44 -3.04 6.76 -0.44
CA TYR A 44 -2.00 6.01 -1.11
C TYR A 44 -2.59 4.74 -1.70
N ALA A 45 -2.33 4.46 -2.96
CA ALA A 45 -2.97 3.37 -3.68
C ALA A 45 -1.99 2.51 -4.47
N VAL A 46 -2.31 1.22 -4.60
CA VAL A 46 -1.74 0.37 -5.65
C VAL A 46 -2.52 0.61 -6.93
N GLN A 47 -1.94 1.36 -7.87
CA GLN A 47 -2.63 1.72 -9.10
C GLN A 47 -2.66 0.58 -10.11
N GLN A 48 -1.53 -0.12 -10.29
CA GLN A 48 -1.41 -1.18 -11.29
C GLN A 48 -0.30 -2.15 -10.92
N VAL A 49 -0.56 -3.44 -11.15
CA VAL A 49 0.44 -4.49 -11.10
C VAL A 49 0.35 -5.30 -12.39
N SER A 50 1.48 -5.51 -13.05
CA SER A 50 1.55 -6.35 -14.24
C SER A 50 2.78 -7.24 -14.20
N SER A 51 2.61 -8.53 -14.52
CA SER A 51 3.71 -9.50 -14.63
C SER A 51 3.69 -10.08 -16.04
N ARG A 52 4.73 -9.83 -16.82
CA ARG A 52 4.86 -10.29 -18.21
C ARG A 52 6.12 -11.13 -18.35
N GLY A 53 6.01 -12.29 -19.00
CA GLY A 53 7.18 -13.10 -19.37
C GLY A 53 8.12 -12.31 -20.29
N LEU A 54 9.39 -12.31 -19.96
CA LEU A 54 10.44 -11.78 -20.82
C LEU A 54 10.68 -12.81 -21.93
N ARG A 55 10.23 -12.50 -23.13
CA ARG A 55 10.59 -13.24 -24.34
C ARG A 55 11.56 -12.37 -25.13
N ASP A 56 12.76 -12.83 -25.30
CA ASP A 56 13.69 -12.18 -26.22
C ASP A 56 13.16 -12.37 -27.64
N ARG A 57 12.56 -11.34 -28.18
CA ARG A 57 12.25 -11.24 -29.61
C ARG A 57 13.46 -10.60 -30.29
N GLY A 58 14.47 -11.41 -30.58
CA GLY A 58 15.54 -11.04 -31.49
C GLY A 58 15.09 -11.18 -32.93
N PHE A 59 15.00 -10.09 -33.70
CA PHE A 59 15.12 -10.15 -35.17
C PHE A 59 16.58 -10.31 -35.47
N ILE A 60 16.95 -11.43 -36.10
CA ILE A 60 18.27 -11.60 -36.73
C ILE A 60 18.08 -11.20 -38.18
N ASP A 61 18.53 -9.98 -38.51
CA ASP A 61 18.64 -9.50 -39.89
C ASP A 61 19.86 -10.18 -40.52
N GLY A 62 19.66 -11.13 -41.35
CA GLY A 62 20.72 -11.81 -42.08
C GLY A 62 20.12 -12.63 -43.22
N ASP A 63 20.67 -12.46 -44.44
CA ASP A 63 20.33 -13.02 -45.74
C ASP A 63 20.28 -14.56 -45.80
N ARG A 64 19.71 -15.24 -44.81
CA ARG A 64 19.45 -16.67 -44.81
C ARG A 64 18.08 -16.96 -44.26
N GLU A 65 17.39 -17.93 -44.86
CA GLU A 65 16.07 -18.41 -44.48
C GLU A 65 15.83 -18.32 -42.94
N PRO A 66 14.63 -17.87 -42.49
CA PRO A 66 14.34 -17.71 -41.07
C PRO A 66 14.37 -19.07 -40.38
N THR A 67 15.53 -19.48 -39.95
CA THR A 67 15.66 -20.60 -39.03
C THR A 67 15.11 -20.14 -37.73
N PHE A 68 13.94 -20.57 -37.36
CA PHE A 68 13.32 -20.36 -36.08
C PHE A 68 14.22 -21.00 -35.02
N ARG A 69 15.24 -20.29 -34.60
CA ARG A 69 16.02 -20.70 -33.44
C ARG A 69 15.15 -20.41 -32.23
N ALA A 70 14.70 -21.44 -31.56
CA ALA A 70 14.09 -21.32 -30.25
C ALA A 70 14.98 -20.43 -29.35
N PRO A 71 14.40 -19.50 -28.59
CA PRO A 71 15.17 -18.62 -27.69
C PRO A 71 16.04 -19.49 -26.78
N ILE A 72 17.34 -19.22 -26.77
CA ILE A 72 18.35 -20.06 -26.10
C ILE A 72 18.32 -19.90 -24.58
N ASP A 73 17.48 -19.01 -24.03
CA ASP A 73 17.37 -18.88 -22.57
C ASP A 73 15.94 -18.55 -22.13
N ASP A 74 15.07 -19.56 -22.21
CA ASP A 74 13.75 -19.49 -21.54
C ASP A 74 13.95 -19.80 -20.05
N ARG A 75 14.65 -18.93 -19.34
CA ARG A 75 14.75 -19.01 -17.87
C ARG A 75 13.42 -18.73 -17.19
N GLY A 76 12.36 -18.60 -17.95
CA GLY A 76 11.03 -18.30 -17.40
C GLY A 76 10.98 -16.94 -16.67
N LEU A 77 11.92 -16.03 -16.99
CA LEU A 77 11.96 -14.73 -16.35
C LEU A 77 10.70 -13.91 -16.65
N THR A 78 10.17 -13.33 -15.64
CA THR A 78 9.02 -12.44 -15.67
C THR A 78 9.44 -11.05 -15.21
N ARG A 79 9.08 -10.04 -15.98
CA ARG A 79 9.17 -8.65 -15.53
C ARG A 79 7.86 -8.28 -14.85
N THR A 80 7.94 -8.03 -13.54
CA THR A 80 6.83 -7.49 -12.75
C THR A 80 7.02 -5.99 -12.59
N THR A 81 6.00 -5.23 -12.96
CA THR A 81 5.94 -3.77 -12.77
C THR A 81 4.81 -3.46 -11.80
N VAL A 82 5.15 -2.76 -10.73
CA VAL A 82 4.23 -2.29 -9.69
C VAL A 82 4.21 -0.77 -9.73
N THR A 83 3.05 -0.19 -10.00
CA THR A 83 2.83 1.26 -9.95
C THR A 83 2.01 1.59 -8.72
N VAL A 84 2.58 2.40 -7.85
CA VAL A 84 1.90 2.97 -6.67
C VAL A 84 1.66 4.45 -6.90
N ARG A 85 0.62 4.98 -6.30
CA ARG A 85 0.21 6.37 -6.48
C ARG A 85 -0.21 6.99 -5.17
N ARG A 86 0.13 8.27 -4.99
CA ARG A 86 -0.45 9.14 -3.99
C ARG A 86 -1.60 9.91 -4.63
N LEU A 87 -2.81 9.69 -4.16
CA LEU A 87 -4.05 10.30 -4.65
C LEU A 87 -4.36 11.60 -3.89
N GLY A 88 -3.99 11.63 -2.60
CA GLY A 88 -4.06 12.83 -1.79
C GLY A 88 -2.88 13.78 -2.02
N ASP A 89 -2.92 14.93 -1.40
CA ASP A 89 -1.86 15.96 -1.43
C ASP A 89 -0.91 15.88 -0.23
N GLY A 90 -1.27 15.14 0.82
CA GLY A 90 -0.42 14.88 1.97
C GLY A 90 0.75 13.97 1.64
N ILE A 91 1.97 14.34 2.06
CA ILE A 91 3.21 13.61 1.79
C ILE A 91 3.64 12.85 3.02
N PHE A 92 3.69 11.53 2.92
CA PHE A 92 4.14 10.65 4.00
C PHE A 92 5.01 9.52 3.45
N PRO A 93 6.14 9.19 4.08
CA PRO A 93 6.97 8.07 3.67
C PRO A 93 6.33 6.73 4.06
N VAL A 94 5.99 5.91 3.07
CA VAL A 94 5.33 4.60 3.22
C VAL A 94 6.22 3.47 2.73
N ASP A 95 5.97 2.27 3.25
CA ASP A 95 6.56 1.05 2.73
C ASP A 95 5.64 0.42 1.69
N VAL A 96 6.23 -0.20 0.69
CA VAL A 96 5.53 -0.99 -0.32
C VAL A 96 6.00 -2.42 -0.21
N LEU A 97 5.10 -3.35 0.09
CA LEU A 97 5.37 -4.78 0.19
C LEU A 97 4.91 -5.47 -1.07
N VAL A 98 5.78 -6.22 -1.71
CA VAL A 98 5.48 -7.07 -2.87
C VAL A 98 5.73 -8.51 -2.50
N VAL A 99 4.72 -9.37 -2.65
CA VAL A 99 4.78 -10.81 -2.39
C VAL A 99 4.71 -11.55 -3.72
N PHE A 100 5.60 -12.50 -3.92
CA PHE A 100 5.70 -13.31 -5.12
C PHE A 100 5.13 -14.72 -4.90
N ASP A 101 4.83 -15.44 -5.99
CA ASP A 101 4.24 -16.79 -5.98
C ASP A 101 5.21 -17.89 -5.47
N ASP A 102 6.52 -17.59 -5.45
CA ASP A 102 7.55 -18.43 -4.83
C ASP A 102 7.65 -18.24 -3.31
N GLY A 103 6.86 -17.33 -2.73
CA GLY A 103 6.86 -16.99 -1.31
C GLY A 103 7.87 -15.91 -0.92
N GLU A 104 8.72 -15.46 -1.84
CA GLU A 104 9.60 -14.33 -1.57
C GLU A 104 8.82 -13.02 -1.40
N THR A 105 9.36 -12.14 -0.56
CA THR A 105 8.80 -10.82 -0.29
C THR A 105 9.86 -9.75 -0.48
N VAL A 106 9.48 -8.64 -1.10
CA VAL A 106 10.34 -7.45 -1.22
C VAL A 106 9.63 -6.28 -0.58
N ARG A 107 10.34 -5.56 0.27
CA ARG A 107 9.86 -4.33 0.90
C ARG A 107 10.70 -3.17 0.40
N GLU A 108 10.02 -2.21 -0.20
CA GLU A 108 10.61 -0.98 -0.73
C GLU A 108 10.12 0.22 0.08
N ARG A 109 10.98 1.23 0.23
CA ARG A 109 10.62 2.50 0.86
C ARG A 109 10.32 3.55 -0.19
N TRP A 110 9.16 4.18 -0.10
CA TRP A 110 8.78 5.33 -0.91
C TRP A 110 8.57 6.53 -0.01
N ASP A 111 9.22 7.66 -0.34
CA ASP A 111 9.13 8.91 0.43
C ASP A 111 7.82 9.69 0.19
N GLY A 112 7.02 9.27 -0.79
CA GLY A 112 5.74 9.88 -1.14
C GLY A 112 5.81 11.27 -1.78
N ARG A 113 7.01 11.81 -2.05
CA ARG A 113 7.17 13.16 -2.61
C ARG A 113 6.63 13.26 -4.02
N GLU A 114 6.96 12.30 -4.85
CA GLU A 114 6.39 12.21 -6.20
C GLU A 114 4.96 11.65 -6.15
N PRO A 115 4.06 12.08 -7.04
CA PRO A 115 2.67 11.63 -7.01
C PRO A 115 2.49 10.14 -7.36
N TRP A 116 3.49 9.51 -7.94
CA TRP A 116 3.51 8.08 -8.26
C TRP A 116 4.94 7.54 -8.31
N ARG A 117 5.08 6.22 -8.12
CA ARG A 117 6.36 5.52 -8.24
C ARG A 117 6.16 4.16 -8.90
N VAL A 118 7.16 3.75 -9.69
CA VAL A 118 7.19 2.45 -10.36
C VAL A 118 8.34 1.63 -9.79
N PHE A 119 8.04 0.41 -9.37
CA PHE A 119 9.02 -0.60 -9.00
C PHE A 119 9.01 -1.69 -10.07
N THR A 120 10.19 -2.14 -10.47
CA THR A 120 10.34 -3.17 -11.50
C THR A 120 11.21 -4.30 -10.98
N TYR A 121 10.74 -5.53 -11.15
CA TYR A 121 11.42 -6.75 -10.72
C TYR A 121 11.53 -7.71 -11.90
N GLU A 122 12.71 -8.29 -12.08
CA GLU A 122 12.97 -9.32 -13.10
C GLU A 122 13.35 -10.62 -12.39
N ARG A 123 12.43 -11.58 -12.39
CA ARG A 123 12.59 -12.88 -11.72
C ARG A 123 11.67 -13.93 -12.32
N ALA A 124 11.89 -15.20 -11.99
CA ALA A 124 11.01 -16.28 -12.46
C ALA A 124 9.60 -16.19 -11.87
N ALA A 125 9.49 -15.66 -10.64
CA ALA A 125 8.25 -15.54 -9.91
C ALA A 125 7.42 -14.32 -10.33
N ARG A 126 6.09 -14.41 -10.17
CA ARG A 126 5.12 -13.34 -10.43
C ARG A 126 4.62 -12.76 -9.13
N ALA A 127 4.31 -11.46 -9.12
CA ALA A 127 3.67 -10.87 -7.97
C ALA A 127 2.25 -11.44 -7.79
N VAL A 128 1.92 -11.82 -6.57
CA VAL A 128 0.59 -12.31 -6.17
C VAL A 128 -0.13 -11.36 -5.23
N ARG A 129 0.61 -10.51 -4.50
CA ARG A 129 0.06 -9.49 -3.63
C ARG A 129 1.00 -8.29 -3.57
N VAL A 130 0.43 -7.10 -3.54
CA VAL A 130 1.13 -5.84 -3.32
C VAL A 130 0.34 -5.05 -2.28
N GLU A 131 1.05 -4.43 -1.34
CA GLU A 131 0.45 -3.58 -0.31
C GLU A 131 1.28 -2.32 -0.11
N VAL A 132 0.62 -1.18 -0.08
CA VAL A 132 1.18 0.09 0.38
C VAL A 132 0.82 0.24 1.84
N ASP A 133 1.80 0.65 2.65
CA ASP A 133 1.68 0.77 4.12
C ASP A 133 1.15 -0.51 4.80
N PRO A 134 1.81 -1.67 4.61
CA PRO A 134 1.35 -2.95 5.14
C PRO A 134 1.22 -2.98 6.67
N ASP A 135 2.00 -2.17 7.37
CA ASP A 135 1.99 -2.06 8.83
C ASP A 135 0.99 -1.01 9.35
N ARG A 136 0.28 -0.32 8.45
CA ARG A 136 -0.70 0.74 8.77
C ARG A 136 -0.11 1.82 9.67
N VAL A 137 1.06 2.31 9.34
CA VAL A 137 1.72 3.41 10.06
C VAL A 137 1.01 4.74 9.79
N LEU A 138 0.53 4.93 8.57
CA LEU A 138 -0.24 6.11 8.15
C LEU A 138 -1.73 5.93 8.47
N LEU A 139 -2.12 6.13 9.73
CA LEU A 139 -3.51 6.01 10.19
C LEU A 139 -4.47 7.05 9.59
N LEU A 140 -3.94 8.06 8.91
CA LEU A 140 -4.72 9.13 8.28
C LEU A 140 -5.06 8.86 6.82
N ASP A 141 -4.72 7.70 6.28
CA ASP A 141 -5.13 7.29 4.96
C ASP A 141 -6.66 7.15 4.90
N VAL A 142 -7.28 7.85 3.95
CA VAL A 142 -8.75 7.95 3.86
C VAL A 142 -9.39 6.74 3.20
N ASP A 143 -8.63 5.96 2.42
CA ASP A 143 -9.15 4.77 1.73
C ASP A 143 -8.17 3.59 1.74
N TYR A 144 -8.13 2.85 2.82
CA TYR A 144 -7.31 1.63 2.91
C TYR A 144 -7.71 0.52 1.92
N ALA A 145 -8.86 0.60 1.27
CA ALA A 145 -9.30 -0.44 0.34
C ALA A 145 -8.48 -0.42 -0.95
N ASN A 146 -7.94 0.73 -1.34
CA ASN A 146 -7.12 0.89 -2.53
C ASN A 146 -5.61 0.63 -2.28
N ASN A 147 -5.19 0.45 -1.01
CA ASN A 147 -3.79 0.23 -0.63
C ASN A 147 -3.29 -1.18 -0.95
N SER A 148 -4.12 -2.07 -1.47
CA SER A 148 -3.73 -3.44 -1.75
C SER A 148 -4.22 -3.94 -3.10
N TRP A 149 -3.42 -4.85 -3.68
CA TRP A 149 -3.75 -5.58 -4.89
C TRP A 149 -3.43 -7.06 -4.73
N THR A 150 -4.27 -7.94 -5.28
CA THR A 150 -4.05 -9.38 -5.32
C THR A 150 -4.33 -9.95 -6.71
N ALA A 151 -3.48 -10.86 -7.17
CA ALA A 151 -3.63 -11.51 -8.48
C ALA A 151 -4.90 -12.37 -8.58
N ALA A 152 -5.32 -12.97 -7.46
CA ALA A 152 -6.53 -13.76 -7.37
C ALA A 152 -7.49 -13.15 -6.32
N PRO A 153 -8.34 -12.18 -6.70
CA PRO A 153 -9.28 -11.58 -5.77
C PRO A 153 -10.30 -12.61 -5.26
N ARG A 154 -10.40 -12.73 -3.94
CA ARG A 154 -11.38 -13.62 -3.27
C ARG A 154 -12.69 -12.88 -2.99
N ALA A 155 -13.21 -12.17 -3.98
CA ALA A 155 -14.40 -11.35 -3.86
C ALA A 155 -15.62 -12.16 -3.35
N GLY A 156 -15.80 -13.40 -3.81
CA GLY A 156 -16.87 -14.27 -3.34
C GLY A 156 -16.76 -14.61 -1.85
N ALA A 157 -15.57 -14.98 -1.39
CA ALA A 157 -15.35 -15.28 0.04
C ALA A 157 -15.52 -14.03 0.92
N ALA A 158 -15.07 -12.87 0.44
CA ALA A 158 -15.27 -11.60 1.13
C ALA A 158 -16.76 -11.25 1.20
N ALA A 159 -17.50 -11.36 0.10
CA ALA A 159 -18.93 -11.10 0.06
C ALA A 159 -19.70 -12.02 1.02
N THR A 160 -19.37 -13.31 1.07
CA THR A 160 -19.99 -14.26 2.01
C THR A 160 -19.71 -13.86 3.46
N LYS A 161 -18.48 -13.50 3.79
CA LYS A 161 -18.11 -13.05 5.14
C LYS A 161 -18.87 -11.77 5.55
N TRP A 162 -19.02 -10.82 4.62
CA TRP A 162 -19.78 -9.60 4.86
C TRP A 162 -21.28 -9.87 5.01
N MET A 163 -21.86 -10.73 4.17
CA MET A 163 -23.28 -11.13 4.28
C MET A 163 -23.58 -11.81 5.61
N LEU A 164 -22.72 -12.73 6.07
CA LEU A 164 -22.88 -13.36 7.38
C LEU A 164 -22.81 -12.34 8.52
N ARG A 165 -21.89 -11.39 8.46
CA ARG A 165 -21.78 -10.33 9.47
C ARG A 165 -23.02 -9.42 9.49
N TRP A 166 -23.55 -9.05 8.32
CA TRP A 166 -24.78 -8.30 8.19
C TRP A 166 -25.99 -9.07 8.74
N MET A 167 -26.06 -10.37 8.48
CA MET A 167 -27.13 -11.22 8.97
C MET A 167 -27.14 -11.30 10.51
N VAL A 168 -25.98 -11.46 11.13
CA VAL A 168 -25.84 -11.45 12.61
C VAL A 168 -26.24 -10.09 13.17
N TRP A 169 -25.79 -8.99 12.56
CA TRP A 169 -26.15 -7.64 12.99
C TRP A 169 -27.67 -7.37 12.86
N LEU A 170 -28.28 -7.82 11.77
CA LEU A 170 -29.72 -7.69 11.55
C LEU A 170 -30.51 -8.50 12.57
N GLN A 171 -30.06 -9.71 12.90
CA GLN A 171 -30.66 -10.55 13.92
C GLN A 171 -30.59 -9.92 15.31
N ASP A 172 -29.44 -9.33 15.65
CA ASP A 172 -29.23 -8.61 16.91
C ASP A 172 -30.13 -7.37 17.00
N LEU A 173 -30.24 -6.62 15.91
CA LEU A 173 -31.17 -5.49 15.81
C LEU A 173 -32.63 -5.92 16.01
N MET A 174 -33.07 -7.02 15.37
CA MET A 174 -34.43 -7.52 15.49
C MET A 174 -34.74 -8.01 16.92
N LEU A 175 -33.78 -8.68 17.56
CA LEU A 175 -33.91 -9.08 18.96
C LEU A 175 -34.04 -7.88 19.88
N THR A 176 -33.20 -6.86 19.69
CA THR A 176 -33.25 -5.61 20.47
C THR A 176 -34.63 -4.94 20.32
N TYR A 177 -35.17 -4.90 19.09
CA TYR A 177 -36.50 -4.33 18.83
C TYR A 177 -37.62 -5.12 19.48
N ALA A 178 -37.51 -6.46 19.50
CA ALA A 178 -38.51 -7.34 20.13
C ALA A 178 -38.58 -7.22 21.66
N PHE A 179 -37.49 -6.70 22.29
CA PHE A 179 -37.48 -6.43 23.74
C PHE A 179 -37.98 -5.02 24.11
N LEU A 180 -38.12 -4.13 23.10
CA LEU A 180 -38.58 -2.75 23.31
C LEU A 180 -40.05 -2.53 23.05
N VAL A 181 -40.74 -3.55 22.50
CA VAL A 181 -42.18 -3.62 22.26
C VAL A 181 -42.85 -4.64 23.22
#